data_c1d1c49dbcdac960f1a7c72450841d40
#
_entry.id   c1d1c49dbcdac960f1a7c72450841d40
#
_cell.length_a   1.000
_cell.length_b   1.000
_cell.length_c   1.000
_cell.angle_alpha   90.00
_cell.angle_beta   90.00
_cell.angle_gamma   90.00
#
_symmetry.space_group_name_H-M   'P 1'
#
loop_
_entity.id
_entity.type
_entity.pdbx_description
1 polymer ?
#
loop_
_entity_poly.entity_id
_entity_poly.type
_entity_poly.pdbx_seq_one_letter_code
_entity_poly.pdbx_strand_id
1 'polypeptide(L)'
;LHKDIEKSELRFALGIPGSMTLRTLGITDTEHANSRWNEHLLKYKSRIRLFDGIPQLLGNLKMNGYQLGIVTSKTRNEYTTDFAVPFALSDYFCTVICVEDTLRPKPFPEPLLSYLNASHINAENAIYIGDTIYDSQCAQKAGVDFGFAAWGNAATQGVQADYLFKRPADIPFSLIKS
;
A
#
# COMPACT_ATOMS: atom_id res chain seq x y z
N LEU A 1 2.27 26.58 -10.40
CA LEU A 1 0.88 26.72 -10.01
C LEU A 1 0.82 27.55 -8.73
N HIS A 2 0.26 28.76 -8.82
CA HIS A 2 -0.10 29.58 -7.66
C HIS A 2 -1.50 29.19 -7.18
N LYS A 3 -1.69 27.92 -6.85
CA LYS A 3 -2.96 27.41 -6.33
C LYS A 3 -2.68 26.83 -4.96
N ASP A 4 -3.19 27.47 -3.95
CA ASP A 4 -3.21 26.93 -2.60
C ASP A 4 -4.30 25.85 -2.57
N ILE A 5 -3.90 24.62 -2.23
CA ILE A 5 -4.79 23.48 -2.13
C ILE A 5 -4.87 23.10 -0.66
N GLU A 6 -6.06 23.06 -0.12
CA GLU A 6 -6.28 22.66 1.26
C GLU A 6 -5.89 21.19 1.48
N LYS A 7 -5.29 20.89 2.64
CA LYS A 7 -4.85 19.52 2.98
C LYS A 7 -5.99 18.49 2.91
N SER A 8 -7.21 18.90 3.19
CA SER A 8 -8.41 18.07 3.09
C SER A 8 -8.72 17.64 1.66
N GLU A 9 -8.44 18.51 0.67
CA GLU A 9 -8.64 18.24 -0.75
C GLU A 9 -7.60 17.27 -1.33
N LEU A 10 -6.47 17.07 -0.64
CA LEU A 10 -5.40 16.15 -1.05
C LEU A 10 -5.56 14.73 -0.53
N ARG A 11 -6.63 14.42 0.22
CA ARG A 11 -6.82 13.08 0.79
C ARG A 11 -6.93 11.99 -0.27
N PHE A 12 -7.48 12.30 -1.45
CA PHE A 12 -7.55 11.37 -2.57
C PHE A 12 -6.17 10.91 -3.07
N ALA A 13 -5.12 11.69 -2.80
CA ALA A 13 -3.75 11.39 -3.21
C ALA A 13 -3.13 10.20 -2.44
N LEU A 14 -3.72 9.84 -1.30
CA LEU A 14 -3.24 8.72 -0.51
C LEU A 14 -3.62 7.41 -1.19
N GLY A 15 -2.63 6.56 -1.46
CA GLY A 15 -2.84 5.23 -2.02
C GLY A 15 -2.82 5.12 -3.54
N ILE A 16 -2.71 6.25 -4.28
CA ILE A 16 -2.52 6.27 -5.72
C ILE A 16 -1.13 6.77 -6.13
N PRO A 17 -0.67 6.48 -7.35
CA PRO A 17 0.63 6.97 -7.85
C PRO A 17 0.70 8.50 -7.88
N GLY A 18 1.87 9.05 -7.55
CA GLY A 18 2.11 10.51 -7.57
C GLY A 18 1.78 11.16 -8.92
N SER A 19 2.13 10.51 -10.03
CA SER A 19 1.78 10.99 -11.38
C SER A 19 0.27 11.07 -11.60
N MET A 20 -0.50 10.16 -11.04
CA MET A 20 -1.96 10.16 -11.13
C MET A 20 -2.55 11.30 -10.29
N THR A 21 -2.03 11.50 -9.08
CA THR A 21 -2.38 12.65 -8.22
C THR A 21 -2.18 13.97 -8.97
N LEU A 22 -1.01 14.16 -9.57
CA LEU A 22 -0.65 15.39 -10.28
C LEU A 22 -1.57 15.65 -11.47
N ARG A 23 -1.89 14.61 -12.25
CA ARG A 23 -2.87 14.72 -13.37
C ARG A 23 -4.26 15.11 -12.87
N THR A 24 -4.72 14.51 -11.77
CA THR A 24 -6.02 14.85 -11.16
C THR A 24 -6.07 16.32 -10.70
N LEU A 25 -4.93 16.87 -10.28
CA LEU A 25 -4.78 18.29 -9.95
C LEU A 25 -4.65 19.21 -11.16
N GLY A 26 -4.68 18.67 -12.39
CA GLY A 26 -4.58 19.42 -13.64
C GLY A 26 -3.14 19.80 -14.02
N ILE A 27 -2.15 19.11 -13.46
CA ILE A 27 -0.73 19.34 -13.78
C ILE A 27 -0.37 18.53 -15.02
N THR A 28 0.05 19.21 -16.07
CA THR A 28 0.40 18.60 -17.36
C THR A 28 1.84 18.05 -17.39
N ASP A 29 2.80 18.79 -16.82
CA ASP A 29 4.17 18.33 -16.65
C ASP A 29 4.30 17.53 -15.35
N THR A 30 3.80 16.31 -15.39
CA THR A 30 3.78 15.42 -14.20
C THR A 30 5.17 14.92 -13.82
N GLU A 31 6.09 14.80 -14.77
CA GLU A 31 7.43 14.30 -14.52
C GLU A 31 8.25 15.29 -13.68
N HIS A 32 8.31 16.54 -14.15
CA HIS A 32 9.00 17.61 -13.42
C HIS A 32 8.36 17.87 -12.05
N ALA A 33 7.03 17.90 -11.99
CA ALA A 33 6.30 18.13 -10.74
C ALA A 33 6.53 16.98 -9.73
N ASN A 34 6.57 15.73 -10.19
CA ASN A 34 6.84 14.56 -9.34
C ASN A 34 8.28 14.56 -8.81
N SER A 35 9.25 14.96 -9.64
CA SER A 35 10.64 15.14 -9.21
C SER A 35 10.74 16.15 -8.06
N ARG A 36 10.14 17.33 -8.21
CA ARG A 36 10.11 18.36 -7.17
C ARG A 36 9.35 17.89 -5.90
N TRP A 37 8.27 17.15 -6.07
CA TRP A 37 7.57 16.54 -4.93
C TRP A 37 8.50 15.61 -4.15
N ASN A 38 9.18 14.72 -4.86
CA ASN A 38 10.11 13.78 -4.24
C ASN A 38 11.28 14.50 -3.55
N GLU A 39 11.84 15.54 -4.12
CA GLU A 39 12.85 16.39 -3.47
C GLU A 39 12.33 16.98 -2.15
N HIS A 40 11.07 17.43 -2.11
CA HIS A 40 10.46 17.95 -0.89
C HIS A 40 10.24 16.85 0.15
N LEU A 41 9.83 15.65 -0.27
CA LEU A 41 9.66 14.48 0.61
C LEU A 41 10.97 14.07 1.27
N LEU A 42 12.12 14.23 0.59
CA LEU A 42 13.44 13.92 1.17
C LEU A 42 13.66 14.60 2.52
N LYS A 43 13.15 15.82 2.70
CA LYS A 43 13.27 16.58 3.97
C LYS A 43 12.54 15.91 5.14
N TYR A 44 11.59 15.03 4.84
CA TYR A 44 10.76 14.35 5.83
C TYR A 44 11.10 12.88 5.99
N LYS A 45 12.00 12.32 5.19
CA LYS A 45 12.38 10.88 5.24
C LYS A 45 12.83 10.45 6.64
N SER A 46 13.58 11.29 7.35
CA SER A 46 14.02 11.01 8.72
C SER A 46 12.89 10.90 9.75
N ARG A 47 11.67 11.31 9.38
CA ARG A 47 10.47 11.23 10.24
C ARG A 47 9.63 9.98 9.97
N ILE A 48 9.87 9.27 8.87
CA ILE A 48 9.14 8.04 8.54
C ILE A 48 9.52 6.97 9.57
N ARG A 49 8.52 6.33 10.14
CA ARG A 49 8.66 5.25 11.12
C ARG A 49 7.71 4.12 10.77
N LEU A 50 8.07 2.92 11.15
CA LEU A 50 7.13 1.81 11.19
C LEU A 50 6.13 2.05 12.31
N PHE A 51 4.90 1.62 12.10
CA PHE A 51 3.93 1.55 13.19
C PHE A 51 4.37 0.52 14.23
N ASP A 52 4.06 0.79 15.50
CA ASP A 52 4.40 -0.11 16.60
C ASP A 52 3.81 -1.50 16.38
N GLY A 53 4.64 -2.51 16.60
CA GLY A 53 4.24 -3.91 16.45
C GLY A 53 4.40 -4.49 15.04
N ILE A 54 4.72 -3.71 14.00
CA ILE A 54 4.91 -4.25 12.63
C ILE A 54 6.04 -5.29 12.56
N PRO A 55 7.26 -5.05 13.08
CA PRO A 55 8.30 -6.08 13.02
C PRO A 55 7.92 -7.38 13.72
N GLN A 56 7.27 -7.28 14.88
CA GLN A 56 6.77 -8.44 15.64
C GLN A 56 5.70 -9.21 14.86
N LEU A 57 4.76 -8.50 14.25
CA LEU A 57 3.72 -9.10 13.41
C LEU A 57 4.32 -9.88 12.25
N LEU A 58 5.23 -9.25 11.48
CA LEU A 58 5.88 -9.88 10.33
C LEU A 58 6.66 -11.14 10.74
N GLY A 59 7.43 -11.05 11.84
CA GLY A 59 8.16 -12.18 12.40
C GLY A 59 7.24 -13.34 12.78
N ASN A 60 6.15 -13.04 13.47
CA ASN A 60 5.17 -14.03 13.89
C ASN A 60 4.47 -14.69 12.70
N LEU A 61 4.04 -13.92 11.70
CA LEU A 61 3.42 -14.45 10.49
C LEU A 61 4.38 -15.38 9.74
N LYS A 62 5.63 -14.98 9.57
CA LYS A 62 6.65 -15.81 8.92
C LYS A 62 6.92 -17.10 9.69
N MET A 63 7.03 -17.05 11.03
CA MET A 63 7.22 -18.24 11.86
C MET A 63 6.03 -19.21 11.79
N ASN A 64 4.82 -18.71 11.55
CA ASN A 64 3.62 -19.52 11.37
C ASN A 64 3.40 -19.98 9.92
N GLY A 65 4.39 -19.82 9.04
CA GLY A 65 4.37 -20.31 7.67
C GLY A 65 3.57 -19.46 6.69
N TYR A 66 3.16 -18.26 7.05
CA TYR A 66 2.47 -17.36 6.12
C TYR A 66 3.43 -16.80 5.07
N GLN A 67 2.99 -16.81 3.82
CA GLN A 67 3.68 -16.15 2.73
C GLN A 67 3.29 -14.67 2.72
N LEU A 68 4.29 -13.79 2.79
CA LEU A 68 4.08 -12.35 2.87
C LEU A 68 4.48 -11.69 1.54
N GLY A 69 3.73 -10.67 1.14
CA GLY A 69 4.05 -9.86 -0.01
C GLY A 69 3.62 -8.41 0.11
N ILE A 70 4.06 -7.61 -0.84
CA ILE A 70 3.73 -6.20 -0.93
C ILE A 70 3.08 -5.89 -2.28
N VAL A 71 1.95 -5.16 -2.24
CA VAL A 71 1.33 -4.56 -3.42
C VAL A 71 1.21 -3.06 -3.17
N THR A 72 1.99 -2.26 -3.88
CA THR A 72 2.13 -0.82 -3.60
C THR A 72 1.93 0.05 -4.83
N SER A 73 1.41 1.26 -4.64
CA SER A 73 1.35 2.31 -5.65
C SER A 73 2.65 3.10 -5.79
N LYS A 74 3.68 2.77 -5.00
CA LYS A 74 5.02 3.31 -5.15
C LYS A 74 5.72 2.73 -6.36
N THR A 75 6.61 3.51 -6.96
CA THR A 75 7.59 3.01 -7.92
C THR A 75 8.58 2.07 -7.24
N ARG A 76 9.27 1.25 -8.03
CA ARG A 76 10.33 0.35 -7.52
C ARG A 76 11.43 1.13 -6.81
N ASN A 77 11.79 2.29 -7.34
CA ASN A 77 12.76 3.17 -6.71
C ASN A 77 12.27 3.71 -5.36
N GLU A 78 11.02 4.20 -5.29
CA GLU A 78 10.41 4.70 -4.05
C GLU A 78 10.26 3.58 -3.01
N TYR A 79 9.86 2.37 -3.41
CA TYR A 79 9.84 1.21 -2.52
C TYR A 79 11.22 0.95 -1.92
N THR A 80 12.25 0.94 -2.76
CA THR A 80 13.63 0.65 -2.34
C THR A 80 14.15 1.73 -1.39
N THR A 81 14.00 3.00 -1.76
CA THR A 81 14.59 4.13 -1.01
C THR A 81 13.81 4.51 0.24
N ASP A 82 12.50 4.29 0.27
CA ASP A 82 11.63 4.73 1.37
C ASP A 82 11.30 3.60 2.35
N PHE A 83 11.41 2.33 1.93
CA PHE A 83 11.03 1.19 2.74
C PHE A 83 12.13 0.12 2.83
N ALA A 84 12.54 -0.47 1.71
CA ALA A 84 13.40 -1.65 1.72
C ALA A 84 14.75 -1.39 2.41
N VAL A 85 15.44 -0.32 2.03
CA VAL A 85 16.73 0.05 2.60
C VAL A 85 16.61 0.59 4.03
N PRO A 86 15.72 1.58 4.33
CA PRO A 86 15.66 2.16 5.67
C PRO A 86 15.24 1.20 6.78
N PHE A 87 14.37 0.23 6.46
CA PHE A 87 13.79 -0.65 7.49
C PHE A 87 14.36 -2.07 7.48
N ALA A 88 15.10 -2.47 6.44
CA ALA A 88 15.71 -3.80 6.30
C ALA A 88 14.71 -4.96 6.49
N LEU A 89 13.46 -4.77 6.02
CA LEU A 89 12.37 -5.76 6.15
C LEU A 89 12.12 -6.56 4.87
N SER A 90 12.94 -6.37 3.83
CA SER A 90 12.75 -7.01 2.52
C SER A 90 12.69 -8.54 2.60
N ASP A 91 13.45 -9.14 3.51
CA ASP A 91 13.55 -10.60 3.66
C ASP A 91 12.26 -11.27 4.19
N TYR A 92 11.33 -10.46 4.67
CA TYR A 92 10.00 -10.97 5.04
C TYR A 92 9.10 -11.22 3.84
N PHE A 93 9.34 -10.54 2.71
CA PHE A 93 8.44 -10.52 1.57
C PHE A 93 8.99 -11.31 0.39
N CYS A 94 8.25 -12.33 -0.05
CA CYS A 94 8.64 -13.18 -1.19
C CYS A 94 8.37 -12.51 -2.54
N THR A 95 7.37 -11.63 -2.62
CA THR A 95 6.92 -10.98 -3.85
C THR A 95 6.56 -9.53 -3.56
N VAL A 96 7.00 -8.62 -4.41
CA VAL A 96 6.70 -7.19 -4.33
C VAL A 96 6.23 -6.70 -5.69
N ILE A 97 4.99 -6.22 -5.75
CA ILE A 97 4.38 -5.60 -6.92
C ILE A 97 4.37 -4.08 -6.73
N CYS A 98 5.09 -3.38 -7.58
CA CYS A 98 5.15 -1.93 -7.66
C CYS A 98 4.27 -1.40 -8.79
N VAL A 99 4.12 -0.07 -8.89
CA VAL A 99 3.23 0.54 -9.88
C VAL A 99 3.63 0.22 -11.33
N GLU A 100 4.92 0.03 -11.60
CA GLU A 100 5.44 -0.29 -12.95
C GLU A 100 5.16 -1.73 -13.37
N ASP A 101 4.86 -2.62 -12.43
CA ASP A 101 4.67 -4.05 -12.71
C ASP A 101 3.29 -4.35 -13.32
N THR A 102 2.40 -3.35 -13.41
CA THR A 102 1.05 -3.50 -13.96
C THR A 102 0.63 -2.31 -14.82
N LEU A 103 -0.24 -2.55 -15.80
CA LEU A 103 -0.73 -1.48 -16.69
C LEU A 103 -1.72 -0.55 -15.98
N ARG A 104 -2.55 -1.09 -15.10
CA ARG A 104 -3.54 -0.35 -14.35
C ARG A 104 -3.27 -0.47 -12.86
N PRO A 105 -2.94 0.65 -12.19
CA PRO A 105 -2.70 0.66 -10.75
C PRO A 105 -4.00 0.51 -9.95
N LYS A 106 -3.91 0.41 -8.64
CA LYS A 106 -5.08 0.51 -7.75
C LYS A 106 -5.91 1.76 -8.07
N PRO A 107 -7.23 1.68 -8.14
CA PRO A 107 -8.14 0.64 -7.62
C PRO A 107 -8.50 -0.47 -8.60
N PHE A 108 -7.75 -0.68 -9.66
CA PHE A 108 -7.91 -1.85 -10.52
C PHE A 108 -7.35 -3.10 -9.86
N PRO A 109 -7.86 -4.31 -10.18
CA PRO A 109 -7.45 -5.55 -9.52
C PRO A 109 -6.06 -6.06 -9.95
N GLU A 110 -5.53 -5.57 -11.07
CA GLU A 110 -4.30 -6.09 -11.69
C GLU A 110 -3.12 -6.21 -10.73
N PRO A 111 -2.81 -5.21 -9.87
CA PRO A 111 -1.67 -5.34 -8.97
C PRO A 111 -1.79 -6.54 -8.02
N LEU A 112 -2.99 -6.78 -7.51
CA LEU A 112 -3.24 -7.88 -6.59
C LEU A 112 -3.32 -9.22 -7.33
N LEU A 113 -3.94 -9.26 -8.50
CA LEU A 113 -3.94 -10.45 -9.37
C LEU A 113 -2.52 -10.84 -9.81
N SER A 114 -1.66 -9.86 -10.11
CA SER A 114 -0.25 -10.10 -10.43
C SER A 114 0.50 -10.70 -9.25
N TYR A 115 0.23 -10.22 -8.03
CA TYR A 115 0.78 -10.82 -6.82
C TYR A 115 0.34 -12.27 -6.64
N LEU A 116 -0.96 -12.55 -6.72
CA LEU A 116 -1.53 -13.90 -6.56
C LEU A 116 -0.91 -14.89 -7.56
N ASN A 117 -0.81 -14.47 -8.82
CA ASN A 117 -0.21 -15.28 -9.88
C ASN A 117 1.28 -15.54 -9.61
N ALA A 118 2.07 -14.51 -9.29
CA ALA A 118 3.51 -14.65 -9.02
C ALA A 118 3.82 -15.49 -7.79
N SER A 119 2.90 -15.49 -6.81
CA SER A 119 3.02 -16.21 -5.55
C SER A 119 2.35 -17.59 -5.55
N HIS A 120 1.65 -17.94 -6.65
CA HIS A 120 0.89 -19.18 -6.79
C HIS A 120 -0.15 -19.39 -5.69
N ILE A 121 -0.81 -18.31 -5.26
CA ILE A 121 -1.84 -18.31 -4.21
C ILE A 121 -3.21 -18.03 -4.84
N ASN A 122 -4.23 -18.78 -4.42
CA ASN A 122 -5.62 -18.49 -4.78
C ASN A 122 -6.15 -17.32 -3.95
N ALA A 123 -7.06 -16.52 -4.51
CA ALA A 123 -7.65 -15.36 -3.86
C ALA A 123 -8.31 -15.70 -2.51
N GLU A 124 -8.98 -16.85 -2.41
CA GLU A 124 -9.63 -17.35 -1.20
C GLU A 124 -8.67 -17.68 -0.05
N ASN A 125 -7.37 -17.83 -0.36
CA ASN A 125 -6.30 -18.13 0.60
C ASN A 125 -5.42 -16.89 0.88
N ALA A 126 -5.90 -15.71 0.52
CA ALA A 126 -5.19 -14.46 0.71
C ALA A 126 -6.06 -13.44 1.46
N ILE A 127 -5.41 -12.58 2.21
CA ILE A 127 -5.98 -11.36 2.75
C ILE A 127 -5.11 -10.18 2.31
N TYR A 128 -5.73 -9.14 1.78
CA TYR A 128 -5.04 -7.90 1.46
C TYR A 128 -5.27 -6.88 2.57
N ILE A 129 -4.19 -6.41 3.19
CA ILE A 129 -4.25 -5.42 4.27
C ILE A 129 -3.81 -4.08 3.73
N GLY A 130 -4.68 -3.09 3.83
CA GLY A 130 -4.44 -1.75 3.32
C GLY A 130 -5.20 -0.69 4.13
N ASP A 131 -4.92 0.58 3.84
CA ASP A 131 -5.44 1.71 4.61
C ASP A 131 -6.22 2.72 3.77
N THR A 132 -6.48 2.41 2.49
CA THR A 132 -7.18 3.32 1.58
C THR A 132 -8.40 2.68 0.91
N ILE A 133 -9.30 3.53 0.41
CA ILE A 133 -10.44 3.09 -0.42
C ILE A 133 -9.96 2.39 -1.70
N TYR A 134 -8.80 2.76 -2.24
CA TYR A 134 -8.24 2.15 -3.45
C TYR A 134 -7.76 0.72 -3.19
N ASP A 135 -7.26 0.44 -1.97
CA ASP A 135 -6.89 -0.91 -1.54
C ASP A 135 -8.14 -1.79 -1.43
N SER A 136 -9.17 -1.28 -0.74
CA SER A 136 -10.47 -1.96 -0.60
C SER A 136 -11.08 -2.31 -1.96
N GLN A 137 -11.15 -1.35 -2.89
CA GLN A 137 -11.69 -1.58 -4.22
C GLN A 137 -10.84 -2.54 -5.07
N CYS A 138 -9.52 -2.51 -4.90
CA CYS A 138 -8.61 -3.45 -5.55
C CYS A 138 -8.85 -4.87 -5.06
N ALA A 139 -8.94 -5.07 -3.75
CA ALA A 139 -9.20 -6.37 -3.13
C ALA A 139 -10.57 -6.93 -3.55
N GLN A 140 -11.63 -6.13 -3.45
CA GLN A 140 -12.97 -6.52 -3.85
C GLN A 140 -13.04 -6.99 -5.31
N LYS A 141 -12.41 -6.24 -6.23
CA LYS A 141 -12.39 -6.59 -7.66
C LYS A 141 -11.52 -7.83 -7.97
N ALA A 142 -10.52 -8.09 -7.13
CA ALA A 142 -9.67 -9.27 -7.24
C ALA A 142 -10.26 -10.51 -6.55
N GLY A 143 -11.37 -10.36 -5.81
CA GLY A 143 -12.00 -11.45 -5.05
C GLY A 143 -11.20 -11.87 -3.82
N VAL A 144 -10.43 -10.95 -3.23
CA VAL A 144 -9.59 -11.18 -2.06
C VAL A 144 -10.21 -10.49 -0.86
N ASP A 145 -10.23 -11.16 0.29
CA ASP A 145 -10.67 -10.57 1.56
C ASP A 145 -9.82 -9.33 1.90
N PHE A 146 -10.48 -8.27 2.36
CA PHE A 146 -9.83 -7.01 2.70
C PHE A 146 -9.81 -6.73 4.20
N GLY A 147 -8.61 -6.56 4.76
CA GLY A 147 -8.37 -6.09 6.11
C GLY A 147 -8.04 -4.59 6.13
N PHE A 148 -8.92 -3.77 6.72
CA PHE A 148 -8.66 -2.34 6.85
C PHE A 148 -7.71 -2.04 8.01
N ALA A 149 -6.56 -1.44 7.70
CA ALA A 149 -5.52 -1.01 8.64
C ALA A 149 -5.86 0.37 9.23
N ALA A 150 -6.69 0.40 10.26
CA ALA A 150 -7.19 1.65 10.85
C ALA A 150 -6.19 2.36 11.81
N TRP A 151 -4.98 1.86 11.95
CA TRP A 151 -3.94 2.47 12.79
C TRP A 151 -3.20 3.65 12.14
N GLY A 152 -3.39 3.85 10.83
CA GLY A 152 -2.99 5.08 10.13
C GLY A 152 -4.06 6.17 10.25
N ASN A 153 -3.77 7.37 9.79
CA ASN A 153 -4.76 8.46 9.71
C ASN A 153 -5.65 8.33 8.45
N ALA A 154 -6.01 7.11 8.08
CA ALA A 154 -6.77 6.85 6.87
C ALA A 154 -8.23 7.31 7.01
N ALA A 155 -8.77 7.91 5.95
CA ALA A 155 -10.19 8.20 5.87
C ALA A 155 -10.96 6.89 5.71
N THR A 156 -11.89 6.62 6.61
CA THR A 156 -12.73 5.41 6.57
C THR A 156 -13.92 5.54 5.60
N GLN A 157 -14.19 6.75 5.12
CA GLN A 157 -15.35 7.02 4.27
C GLN A 157 -15.30 6.22 2.96
N GLY A 158 -16.31 5.40 2.72
CA GLY A 158 -16.46 4.58 1.53
C GLY A 158 -15.61 3.30 1.51
N VAL A 159 -14.83 3.02 2.54
CA VAL A 159 -14.06 1.77 2.66
C VAL A 159 -15.00 0.64 3.05
N GLN A 160 -15.03 -0.41 2.23
CA GLN A 160 -15.66 -1.69 2.54
C GLN A 160 -14.56 -2.67 2.95
N ALA A 161 -14.69 -3.30 4.10
CA ALA A 161 -13.69 -4.23 4.62
C ALA A 161 -14.36 -5.42 5.29
N ASP A 162 -13.77 -6.61 5.09
CA ASP A 162 -14.19 -7.84 5.74
C ASP A 162 -13.69 -7.86 7.19
N TYR A 163 -12.54 -7.20 7.43
CA TYR A 163 -11.92 -7.10 8.76
C TYR A 163 -11.47 -5.66 9.03
N LEU A 164 -11.60 -5.24 10.30
CA LEU A 164 -11.12 -3.94 10.79
C LEU A 164 -10.07 -4.17 11.87
N PHE A 165 -8.85 -3.69 11.62
CA PHE A 165 -7.73 -3.78 12.56
C PHE A 165 -7.36 -2.39 13.07
N LYS A 166 -7.45 -2.17 14.37
CA LYS A 166 -7.08 -0.89 15.01
C LYS A 166 -5.58 -0.78 15.31
N ARG A 167 -4.89 -1.91 15.38
CA ARG A 167 -3.45 -2.03 15.63
C ARG A 167 -2.90 -3.22 14.85
N PRO A 168 -1.60 -3.25 14.51
CA PRO A 168 -0.98 -4.41 13.90
C PRO A 168 -1.19 -5.71 14.70
N ALA A 169 -1.18 -5.63 16.02
CA ALA A 169 -1.39 -6.77 16.90
C ALA A 169 -2.83 -7.36 16.88
N ASP A 170 -3.78 -6.64 16.28
CA ASP A 170 -5.17 -7.12 16.16
C ASP A 170 -5.34 -8.09 14.97
N ILE A 171 -4.30 -8.30 14.15
CA ILE A 171 -4.31 -9.26 13.04
C ILE A 171 -4.11 -10.67 13.64
N PRO A 172 -5.16 -11.51 13.69
CA PRO A 172 -5.05 -12.83 14.27
C PRO A 172 -4.41 -13.80 13.28
N PHE A 173 -3.60 -14.73 13.80
CA PHE A 173 -2.94 -15.77 13.00
C PHE A 173 -3.92 -16.81 12.41
N SER A 174 -5.21 -16.74 12.75
CA SER A 174 -6.24 -17.67 12.29
C SER A 174 -7.07 -17.16 11.11
N LEU A 175 -6.78 -15.98 10.57
CA LEU A 175 -7.57 -15.37 9.48
C LEU A 175 -7.37 -16.04 8.12
N ILE A 176 -6.23 -16.67 7.90
CA ILE A 176 -5.95 -17.32 6.63
C ILE A 176 -6.23 -18.81 6.84
N LYS A 177 -7.26 -19.31 6.15
CA LYS A 177 -7.61 -20.72 6.13
C LYS A 177 -6.41 -21.50 5.59
N SER A 178 -5.93 -22.44 6.38
CA SER A 178 -4.90 -23.41 5.97
C SER A 178 -5.39 -24.31 4.83
#